data_a285c98ab17db7050fd1577037a22a8f
#
_entry.id   a285c98ab17db7050fd1577037a22a8f
#
_cell.length_a   1.000
_cell.length_b   1.000
_cell.length_c   1.000
_cell.angle_alpha   90.00
_cell.angle_beta   90.00
_cell.angle_gamma   90.00
#
_symmetry.space_group_name_H-M   'P 1'
#
loop_
_entity.id
_entity.type
_entity.pdbx_description
1 polymer ?
#
loop_
_entity_poly.entity_id
_entity_poly.type
_entity_poly.pdbx_seq_one_letter_code
_entity_poly.pdbx_strand_id
1 'polypeptide(L)'
;MKNSKNLILNLDLNENLQYEDSCNVISYGYNSKSDITVSSVEEDELLICVQHTIKSMFDKVIEPQEIKVNVKADMNVYNIMIVIALSSLYAN
;
A
#
# COMPACT_ATOMS: atom_id res chain seq x y z
N MET A 1 -19.40 6.44 -17.22
CA MET A 1 -18.37 5.85 -16.38
C MET A 1 -16.99 6.48 -16.64
N LYS A 2 -16.26 6.73 -15.65
CA LYS A 2 -14.97 7.39 -15.82
C LYS A 2 -13.85 6.40 -16.03
N ASN A 3 -12.93 6.78 -16.87
CA ASN A 3 -11.72 6.01 -17.10
C ASN A 3 -10.64 6.45 -16.12
N SER A 4 -10.84 6.08 -14.87
CA SER A 4 -9.86 6.38 -13.83
C SER A 4 -8.68 5.45 -13.95
N LYS A 5 -7.50 6.00 -13.79
CA LYS A 5 -6.29 5.20 -13.72
C LYS A 5 -6.01 4.81 -12.28
N ASN A 6 -5.49 3.62 -12.12
CA ASN A 6 -5.06 3.13 -10.81
C ASN A 6 -3.56 2.97 -10.83
N LEU A 7 -2.89 3.47 -9.82
CA LEU A 7 -1.45 3.47 -9.75
C LEU A 7 -1.00 2.97 -8.39
N ILE A 8 -0.13 1.98 -8.39
CA ILE A 8 0.54 1.52 -7.17
C ILE A 8 1.96 2.06 -7.22
N LEU A 9 2.32 2.86 -6.24
CA LEU A 9 3.53 3.68 -6.30
C LEU A 9 4.46 3.38 -5.13
N ASN A 10 5.72 3.05 -5.45
CA ASN A 10 6.76 2.96 -4.42
C ASN A 10 7.18 4.38 -4.08
N LEU A 11 6.73 4.88 -2.94
CA LEU A 11 6.94 6.26 -2.55
C LEU A 11 8.40 6.54 -2.17
N ASP A 12 9.13 5.51 -1.73
CA ASP A 12 10.54 5.68 -1.40
C ASP A 12 11.39 6.02 -2.61
N LEU A 13 10.96 5.55 -3.78
CA LEU A 13 11.68 5.81 -5.04
C LEU A 13 11.08 6.99 -5.82
N ASN A 14 9.85 7.38 -5.52
CA ASN A 14 9.11 8.32 -6.35
C ASN A 14 8.44 9.41 -5.53
N GLU A 15 9.11 9.90 -4.51
CA GLU A 15 8.51 10.85 -3.57
C GLU A 15 8.01 12.12 -4.26
N ASN A 16 8.68 12.55 -5.31
CA ASN A 16 8.34 13.78 -6.00
C ASN A 16 7.60 13.56 -7.32
N LEU A 17 7.14 12.32 -7.55
CA LEU A 17 6.42 12.03 -8.78
C LEU A 17 5.09 12.76 -8.79
N GLN A 18 4.80 13.41 -9.90
CA GLN A 18 3.51 14.08 -10.08
C GLN A 18 2.60 13.22 -10.93
N TYR A 19 1.32 13.27 -10.62
CA TYR A 19 0.32 12.50 -11.35
C TYR A 19 -0.99 13.28 -11.37
N GLU A 20 -1.87 12.86 -12.27
CA GLU A 20 -3.14 13.56 -12.45
C GLU A 20 -4.07 13.31 -11.26
N ASP A 21 -4.91 14.30 -10.98
CA ASP A 21 -5.87 14.20 -9.89
C ASP A 21 -6.87 13.06 -10.09
N SER A 22 -7.08 12.66 -11.34
CA SER A 22 -7.98 11.54 -11.63
C SER A 22 -7.39 10.17 -11.32
N CYS A 23 -6.09 10.11 -11.02
CA CYS A 23 -5.45 8.86 -10.65
C CYS A 23 -5.86 8.44 -9.25
N ASN A 24 -6.21 7.16 -9.11
CA ASN A 24 -6.34 6.53 -7.81
C ASN A 24 -4.99 5.94 -7.44
N VAL A 25 -4.29 6.59 -6.52
CA VAL A 25 -2.93 6.20 -6.16
C VAL A 25 -2.92 5.50 -4.82
N ILE A 26 -2.30 4.33 -4.79
CA ILE A 26 -2.02 3.62 -3.54
C ILE A 26 -0.51 3.58 -3.41
N SER A 27 0.03 4.30 -2.43
CA SER A 27 1.47 4.38 -2.23
C SER A 27 1.93 3.42 -1.13
N TYR A 28 3.14 2.94 -1.27
CA TYR A 28 3.74 2.06 -0.27
C TYR A 28 5.23 2.39 -0.12
N GLY A 29 5.78 2.03 1.02
CA GLY A 29 7.20 2.22 1.30
C GLY A 29 7.45 2.53 2.76
N TYR A 30 8.71 2.77 3.10
CA TYR A 30 9.09 3.18 4.45
C TYR A 30 8.81 4.65 4.70
N ASN A 31 8.58 5.41 3.66
CA ASN A 31 8.27 6.84 3.77
C ASN A 31 7.01 7.02 4.60
N SER A 32 7.06 7.92 5.57
CA SER A 32 5.95 8.13 6.51
C SER A 32 4.70 8.68 5.84
N LYS A 33 4.79 9.14 4.60
CA LYS A 33 3.65 9.63 3.85
C LYS A 33 2.95 8.54 3.06
N SER A 34 3.50 7.32 3.05
CA SER A 34 2.93 6.21 2.29
C SER A 34 1.59 5.79 2.84
N ASP A 35 0.69 5.35 1.96
CA ASP A 35 -0.58 4.77 2.39
C ASP A 35 -0.35 3.46 3.12
N ILE A 36 0.63 2.68 2.66
CA ILE A 36 0.98 1.40 3.27
C ILE A 36 2.45 1.45 3.66
N THR A 37 2.73 1.21 4.93
CA THR A 37 4.11 1.25 5.42
C THR A 37 4.33 0.15 6.45
N VAL A 38 5.58 -0.04 6.84
CA VAL A 38 5.95 -1.00 7.88
C VAL A 38 5.95 -0.29 9.22
N SER A 39 5.21 -0.84 10.18
CA SER A 39 5.16 -0.30 11.53
C SER A 39 6.24 -0.93 12.41
N SER A 40 6.45 -2.24 12.29
CA SER A 40 7.52 -2.91 13.03
C SER A 40 7.97 -4.17 12.32
N VAL A 41 9.21 -4.54 12.55
CA VAL A 41 9.83 -5.73 11.97
C VAL A 41 10.34 -6.58 13.12
N GLU A 42 9.78 -7.78 13.24
CA GLU A 42 10.22 -8.77 14.21
C GLU A 42 10.88 -9.92 13.48
N GLU A 43 11.43 -10.88 14.23
CA GLU A 43 12.19 -11.97 13.64
C GLU A 43 11.41 -12.76 12.60
N ASP A 44 10.14 -13.05 12.89
CA ASP A 44 9.30 -13.84 11.98
C ASP A 44 7.95 -13.18 11.76
N GLU A 45 7.82 -11.92 12.10
CA GLU A 45 6.54 -11.21 12.03
C GLU A 45 6.75 -9.79 11.58
N LEU A 46 5.89 -9.34 10.68
CA LEU A 46 5.91 -8.01 10.13
C LEU A 46 4.58 -7.34 10.42
N LEU A 47 4.63 -6.13 10.95
CA LEU A 47 3.42 -5.35 11.16
C LEU A 47 3.34 -4.28 10.08
N ILE A 48 2.36 -4.43 9.19
CA ILE A 48 2.12 -3.47 8.11
C ILE A 48 1.00 -2.53 8.53
N CYS A 49 1.20 -1.26 8.31
CA CYS A 49 0.21 -0.25 8.69
C CYS A 49 -0.40 0.37 7.44
N VAL A 50 -1.71 0.30 7.33
CA VAL A 50 -2.46 1.09 6.34
C VAL A 50 -2.76 2.41 7.04
N GLN A 51 -2.09 3.48 6.62
CA GLN A 51 -2.13 4.76 7.32
C GLN A 51 -3.26 5.68 6.88
N HIS A 52 -3.69 5.52 5.65
CA HIS A 52 -4.72 6.39 5.08
C HIS A 52 -5.84 5.51 4.51
N THR A 53 -7.01 6.10 4.38
CA THR A 53 -8.12 5.43 3.73
C THR A 53 -7.76 5.15 2.28
N ILE A 54 -7.95 3.90 1.86
CA ILE A 54 -7.68 3.47 0.51
C ILE A 54 -8.99 3.14 -0.17
N LYS A 55 -9.13 3.56 -1.43
CA LYS A 55 -10.30 3.23 -2.21
C LYS A 55 -9.91 2.22 -3.28
N SER A 56 -10.62 1.09 -3.31
CA SER A 56 -10.36 0.06 -4.32
C SER A 56 -10.91 0.50 -5.67
N MET A 57 -10.55 -0.23 -6.71
CA MET A 57 -11.08 0.06 -8.05
C MET A 57 -12.57 -0.27 -8.15
N PHE A 58 -13.13 -0.94 -7.16
CA PHE A 58 -14.56 -1.27 -7.07
C PHE A 58 -15.27 -0.38 -6.06
N ASP A 59 -14.68 0.74 -5.70
CA ASP A 59 -15.22 1.71 -4.76
C ASP A 59 -15.38 1.20 -3.33
N LYS A 60 -14.72 0.10 -3.00
CA LYS A 60 -14.69 -0.35 -1.62
C LYS A 60 -13.73 0.51 -0.83
N VAL A 61 -14.14 0.95 0.35
CA VAL A 61 -13.31 1.75 1.23
C VAL A 61 -12.59 0.85 2.22
N ILE A 62 -11.28 1.00 2.28
CA ILE A 62 -10.43 0.26 3.22
C ILE A 62 -9.89 1.27 4.20
N GLU A 63 -10.29 1.11 5.45
CA GLU A 63 -9.92 2.07 6.49
C GLU A 63 -8.55 1.78 7.07
N PRO A 64 -7.91 2.79 7.67
CA PRO A 64 -6.60 2.61 8.32
C PRO A 64 -6.64 1.47 9.33
N GLN A 65 -5.61 0.62 9.28
CA GLN A 65 -5.53 -0.55 10.14
C GLN A 65 -4.14 -1.12 10.16
N GLU A 66 -3.88 -2.01 11.10
CA GLU A 66 -2.62 -2.74 11.16
C GLU A 66 -2.85 -4.18 10.75
N ILE A 67 -1.93 -4.72 9.99
CA ILE A 67 -2.00 -6.07 9.44
C ILE A 67 -0.75 -6.83 9.86
N LYS A 68 -0.94 -7.93 10.57
CA LYS A 68 0.14 -8.79 10.98
C LYS A 68 0.42 -9.81 9.90
N VAL A 69 1.68 -9.91 9.50
CA VAL A 69 2.08 -10.85 8.45
C VAL A 69 3.20 -11.72 9.00
N ASN A 70 3.02 -13.03 8.93
CA ASN A 70 4.09 -13.96 9.26
C ASN A 70 5.02 -14.04 8.07
N VAL A 71 6.32 -13.83 8.30
CA VAL A 71 7.29 -13.77 7.23
C VAL A 71 8.40 -14.76 7.47
N LYS A 72 9.02 -15.19 6.38
CA LYS A 72 10.23 -15.99 6.44
C LYS A 72 11.43 -15.08 6.21
N ALA A 73 12.59 -15.51 6.66
CA ALA A 73 13.79 -14.67 6.68
C ALA A 73 14.17 -14.10 5.32
N ASP A 74 13.81 -14.77 4.25
CA ASP A 74 14.18 -14.34 2.90
C ASP A 74 13.10 -13.55 2.16
N MET A 75 12.02 -13.18 2.84
CA MET A 75 10.95 -12.43 2.20
C MET A 75 11.32 -10.95 2.10
N ASN A 76 10.98 -10.37 0.97
CA ASN A 76 11.22 -8.95 0.72
C ASN A 76 10.04 -8.13 1.22
N VAL A 77 10.33 -7.15 2.08
CA VAL A 77 9.29 -6.31 2.69
C VAL A 77 8.50 -5.52 1.64
N TYR A 78 9.20 -5.01 0.62
CA TYR A 78 8.52 -4.28 -0.45
C TYR A 78 7.52 -5.17 -1.19
N ASN A 79 7.88 -6.42 -1.43
CA ASN A 79 6.96 -7.35 -2.10
C ASN A 79 5.72 -7.60 -1.27
N ILE A 80 5.88 -7.66 0.04
CA ILE A 80 4.74 -7.84 0.94
C ILE A 80 3.81 -6.63 0.86
N MET A 81 4.39 -5.43 0.88
CA MET A 81 3.60 -4.20 0.76
C MET A 81 2.89 -4.12 -0.59
N ILE A 82 3.55 -4.56 -1.66
CA ILE A 82 2.94 -4.58 -2.99
C ILE A 82 1.72 -5.52 -3.01
N VAL A 83 1.85 -6.69 -2.40
CA VAL A 83 0.75 -7.65 -2.35
C VAL A 83 -0.45 -7.05 -1.60
N ILE A 84 -0.18 -6.37 -0.51
CA ILE A 84 -1.25 -5.72 0.27
C ILE A 84 -1.87 -4.59 -0.55
N ALA A 85 -1.07 -3.81 -1.27
CA ALA A 85 -1.57 -2.75 -2.13
C ALA A 85 -2.45 -3.31 -3.24
N LEU A 86 -2.02 -4.38 -3.88
CA LEU A 86 -2.80 -5.03 -4.93
C LEU A 86 -4.10 -5.61 -4.38
N SER A 87 -4.04 -6.24 -3.22
CA SER A 87 -5.23 -6.79 -2.57
C SER A 87 -6.22 -5.68 -2.24
N SER A 88 -5.72 -4.53 -1.81
CA SER A 88 -6.56 -3.37 -1.51
C SER A 88 -7.20 -2.81 -2.79
N LEU A 89 -6.41 -2.71 -3.86
CA LEU A 89 -6.91 -2.18 -5.13
C LEU A 89 -8.03 -3.03 -5.70
N TYR A 90 -7.91 -4.35 -5.59
CA TYR A 90 -8.89 -5.28 -6.15
C TYR A 90 -9.95 -5.73 -5.15
N ALA A 91 -10.04 -5.11 -3.99
CA ALA A 91 -11.03 -5.47 -2.99
C ALA A 91 -12.45 -5.16 -3.50
N ASN A 92 -13.33 -6.13 -3.31
CA ASN A 92 -14.73 -6.02 -3.70
C ASN A 92 -15.61 -5.67 -2.51
#